data_596e114d0f14130db2070b0dcb961489
#
_entry.id   596e114d0f14130db2070b0dcb961489
#
_cell.length_a   1.000
_cell.length_b   1.000
_cell.length_c   1.000
_cell.angle_alpha   90.00
_cell.angle_beta   90.00
_cell.angle_gamma   90.00
#
_symmetry.space_group_name_H-M   'P 1'
#
loop_
_entity.id
_entity.type
_entity.pdbx_description
1 polymer ?
#
loop_
_entity_poly.entity_id
_entity_poly.type
_entity_poly.pdbx_seq_one_letter_code
_entity_poly.pdbx_strand_id
1 'polypeptide(L)'
;MEANIKPKRIWRKVLLIIAGVMLFLFLAILCLIPPFIMKDMVDLHVNFSETYEASDFDLTANELSLKTKDGIKIAAYEVYTELPKAVVIFISGIHNPSVTSYFGHAKWLKEHGYASILYELRAHGDSEGNTICLGYKEILDTKAVVDYIKSENKYKDVPIVVFGVSMGGATAINSIGEINEIDGLISCSAYASWDDAFSDNMLNMGAPKAIAFTVQPFVKLYTDFKYGFDTANITPEQEIKKLGDRPALLMHSKDDSQVPYPSFTRIMKNAPPQVETWVRDGDIHFIVKENAFFNPEDDKEYADTIIGFLEKHFGT
;
A
#
# COMPACT_ATOMS: atom_id res chain seq x y z
N MET A 1 52.42 18.64 -48.25
CA MET A 1 52.05 19.11 -46.90
C MET A 1 51.33 17.97 -46.20
N GLU A 2 52.04 17.14 -45.51
CA GLU A 2 51.40 16.10 -44.66
C GLU A 2 50.89 16.72 -43.37
N ALA A 3 49.61 16.60 -43.14
CA ALA A 3 48.97 17.09 -41.94
C ALA A 3 49.38 16.20 -40.76
N ASN A 4 50.30 16.66 -39.96
CA ASN A 4 50.79 16.01 -38.76
C ASN A 4 49.68 16.07 -37.67
N ILE A 5 48.71 15.18 -37.75
CA ILE A 5 47.63 15.04 -36.78
C ILE A 5 48.24 14.47 -35.51
N LYS A 6 48.45 15.36 -34.49
CA LYS A 6 49.10 15.03 -33.22
C LYS A 6 48.44 13.81 -32.60
N PRO A 7 49.12 12.68 -32.36
CA PRO A 7 48.53 11.42 -31.87
C PRO A 7 47.77 11.58 -30.54
N LYS A 8 48.18 12.50 -29.68
CA LYS A 8 47.48 12.83 -28.42
C LYS A 8 45.97 13.22 -28.58
N ARG A 9 45.57 13.78 -29.75
CA ARG A 9 44.17 14.21 -29.98
C ARG A 9 43.28 13.03 -30.37
N ILE A 10 43.83 12.02 -31.04
CA ILE A 10 43.13 10.80 -31.42
C ILE A 10 42.87 9.94 -30.17
N TRP A 11 43.86 9.74 -29.32
CA TRP A 11 43.74 9.00 -28.06
C TRP A 11 42.68 9.60 -27.12
N ARG A 12 42.63 10.93 -27.02
CA ARG A 12 41.58 11.59 -26.21
C ARG A 12 40.17 11.32 -26.76
N LYS A 13 40.00 11.32 -28.09
CA LYS A 13 38.68 10.98 -28.70
C LYS A 13 38.31 9.52 -28.45
N VAL A 14 39.27 8.61 -28.59
CA VAL A 14 39.06 7.17 -28.32
C VAL A 14 38.69 6.96 -26.85
N LEU A 15 39.40 7.57 -25.91
CA LEU A 15 39.07 7.49 -24.47
C LEU A 15 37.68 8.05 -24.17
N LEU A 16 37.27 9.17 -24.77
CA LEU A 16 35.94 9.73 -24.59
C LEU A 16 34.84 8.81 -25.15
N ILE A 17 35.09 8.16 -26.30
CA ILE A 17 34.13 7.19 -26.86
C ILE A 17 34.03 5.96 -25.92
N ILE A 18 35.17 5.42 -25.45
CA ILE A 18 35.18 4.29 -24.50
C ILE A 18 34.40 4.69 -23.22
N ALA A 19 34.70 5.86 -22.65
CA ALA A 19 34.01 6.34 -21.47
C ALA A 19 32.49 6.51 -21.71
N GLY A 20 32.09 7.04 -22.88
CA GLY A 20 30.68 7.15 -23.28
C GLY A 20 29.99 5.80 -23.41
N VAL A 21 30.66 4.83 -24.03
CA VAL A 21 30.12 3.46 -24.14
C VAL A 21 30.00 2.79 -22.76
N MET A 22 31.01 2.93 -21.90
CA MET A 22 30.95 2.39 -20.54
C MET A 22 29.84 3.03 -19.71
N LEU A 23 29.66 4.34 -19.80
CA LEU A 23 28.57 5.05 -19.15
C LEU A 23 27.21 4.57 -19.68
N PHE A 24 27.06 4.45 -20.99
CA PHE A 24 25.84 3.94 -21.62
C PHE A 24 25.50 2.52 -21.12
N LEU A 25 26.47 1.62 -21.12
CA LEU A 25 26.28 0.25 -20.63
C LEU A 25 25.92 0.23 -19.14
N PHE A 26 26.57 1.07 -18.34
CA PHE A 26 26.24 1.21 -16.91
C PHE A 26 24.80 1.69 -16.70
N LEU A 27 24.36 2.73 -17.41
CA LEU A 27 22.97 3.23 -17.34
C LEU A 27 21.97 2.19 -17.85
N ALA A 28 22.32 1.45 -18.92
CA ALA A 28 21.47 0.38 -19.43
C ALA A 28 21.28 -0.74 -18.38
N ILE A 29 22.35 -1.12 -17.68
CA ILE A 29 22.26 -2.09 -16.57
C ILE A 29 21.32 -1.56 -15.48
N LEU A 30 21.47 -0.31 -15.06
CA LEU A 30 20.60 0.29 -14.04
C LEU A 30 19.13 0.32 -14.46
N CYS A 31 18.82 0.54 -15.74
CA CYS A 31 17.46 0.47 -16.27
C CYS A 31 16.88 -0.96 -16.29
N LEU A 32 17.74 -1.99 -16.37
CA LEU A 32 17.31 -3.38 -16.44
C LEU A 32 17.13 -4.03 -15.05
N ILE A 33 17.74 -3.47 -14.00
CA ILE A 33 17.64 -4.00 -12.63
C ILE A 33 16.19 -4.01 -12.12
N PRO A 34 15.45 -2.89 -12.12
CA PRO A 34 14.09 -2.88 -11.59
C PRO A 34 13.14 -3.87 -12.27
N PRO A 35 13.00 -3.90 -13.61
CA PRO A 35 12.11 -4.87 -14.25
C PRO A 35 12.53 -6.32 -13.99
N PHE A 36 13.84 -6.61 -13.92
CA PHE A 36 14.33 -7.95 -13.65
C PHE A 36 13.97 -8.44 -12.24
N ILE A 37 14.10 -7.57 -11.23
CA ILE A 37 13.79 -7.93 -9.82
C ILE A 37 12.28 -7.92 -9.58
N MET A 38 11.58 -6.91 -10.09
CA MET A 38 10.17 -6.68 -9.75
C MET A 38 9.20 -7.56 -10.54
N LYS A 39 9.60 -8.05 -11.73
CA LYS A 39 8.69 -8.81 -12.59
C LYS A 39 7.97 -9.95 -11.87
N ASP A 40 8.74 -10.81 -11.20
CA ASP A 40 8.21 -12.00 -10.53
C ASP A 40 7.40 -11.65 -9.26
N MET A 41 7.50 -10.42 -8.78
CA MET A 41 6.76 -9.92 -7.64
C MET A 41 5.44 -9.23 -8.03
N VAL A 42 5.38 -8.62 -9.21
CA VAL A 42 4.22 -7.79 -9.60
C VAL A 42 3.47 -8.29 -10.83
N ASP A 43 4.10 -9.07 -11.75
CA ASP A 43 3.46 -9.59 -12.96
C ASP A 43 2.91 -11.00 -12.73
N LEU A 44 2.02 -11.14 -11.78
CA LEU A 44 1.38 -12.39 -11.43
C LEU A 44 -0.04 -12.15 -10.91
N HIS A 45 -0.80 -13.23 -10.88
CA HIS A 45 -2.04 -13.33 -10.11
C HIS A 45 -1.75 -14.14 -8.85
N VAL A 46 -2.08 -13.58 -7.69
CA VAL A 46 -1.87 -14.22 -6.39
C VAL A 46 -3.00 -15.20 -6.11
N ASN A 47 -2.68 -16.49 -6.08
CA ASN A 47 -3.58 -17.51 -5.58
C ASN A 47 -3.21 -17.80 -4.13
N PHE A 48 -4.11 -17.49 -3.20
CA PHE A 48 -3.85 -17.71 -1.78
C PHE A 48 -3.84 -19.21 -1.45
N SER A 49 -2.89 -19.61 -0.60
CA SER A 49 -2.86 -20.97 -0.05
C SER A 49 -3.86 -21.17 1.09
N GLU A 50 -4.23 -20.06 1.76
CA GLU A 50 -5.17 -20.03 2.87
C GLU A 50 -6.18 -18.93 2.66
N THR A 51 -7.45 -19.29 2.69
CA THR A 51 -8.61 -18.38 2.69
C THR A 51 -9.57 -18.85 3.77
N TYR A 52 -10.42 -17.95 4.24
CA TYR A 52 -11.36 -18.24 5.32
C TYR A 52 -12.77 -17.86 4.89
N GLU A 53 -13.75 -18.58 5.41
CA GLU A 53 -15.14 -18.25 5.29
C GLU A 53 -15.60 -17.39 6.47
N ALA A 54 -16.58 -16.51 6.26
CA ALA A 54 -17.12 -15.71 7.36
C ALA A 54 -17.68 -16.59 8.49
N SER A 55 -18.23 -17.77 8.14
CA SER A 55 -18.74 -18.77 9.06
C SER A 55 -17.68 -19.34 10.02
N ASP A 56 -16.39 -19.31 9.66
CA ASP A 56 -15.30 -19.75 10.53
C ASP A 56 -15.15 -18.82 11.75
N PHE A 57 -15.70 -17.61 11.64
CA PHE A 57 -15.70 -16.58 12.67
C PHE A 57 -17.10 -16.31 13.26
N ASP A 58 -18.07 -17.21 13.10
CA ASP A 58 -19.46 -16.99 13.47
C ASP A 58 -20.09 -15.72 12.84
N LEU A 59 -19.65 -15.36 11.64
CA LEU A 59 -20.15 -14.23 10.87
C LEU A 59 -21.00 -14.66 9.69
N THR A 60 -21.84 -13.73 9.24
CA THR A 60 -22.44 -13.76 7.91
C THR A 60 -21.86 -12.62 7.10
N ALA A 61 -21.35 -12.91 5.92
CA ALA A 61 -20.91 -11.93 4.96
C ALA A 61 -21.68 -12.08 3.64
N ASN A 62 -21.98 -10.96 2.99
CA ASN A 62 -22.52 -10.95 1.63
C ASN A 62 -21.35 -10.86 0.65
N GLU A 63 -21.23 -11.84 -0.23
CA GLU A 63 -20.26 -11.78 -1.31
C GLU A 63 -20.68 -10.74 -2.35
N LEU A 64 -19.73 -9.89 -2.74
CA LEU A 64 -19.91 -8.81 -3.70
C LEU A 64 -18.95 -9.00 -4.87
N SER A 65 -19.41 -8.59 -6.05
CA SER A 65 -18.60 -8.53 -7.25
C SER A 65 -18.69 -7.12 -7.82
N LEU A 66 -17.67 -6.33 -7.55
CA LEU A 66 -17.61 -4.91 -7.89
C LEU A 66 -16.78 -4.73 -9.17
N LYS A 67 -17.05 -3.65 -9.91
CA LYS A 67 -16.30 -3.36 -11.15
C LYS A 67 -15.64 -2.01 -11.06
N THR A 68 -14.33 -2.00 -11.27
CA THR A 68 -13.54 -0.77 -11.29
C THR A 68 -13.78 0.04 -12.57
N LYS A 69 -13.40 1.32 -12.54
CA LYS A 69 -13.51 2.21 -13.71
C LYS A 69 -12.70 1.70 -14.91
N ASP A 70 -11.59 1.03 -14.69
CA ASP A 70 -10.75 0.42 -15.74
C ASP A 70 -11.17 -1.00 -16.12
N GLY A 71 -12.32 -1.47 -15.58
CA GLY A 71 -12.99 -2.68 -16.01
C GLY A 71 -12.63 -3.96 -15.28
N ILE A 72 -11.77 -3.91 -14.27
CA ILE A 72 -11.37 -5.04 -13.44
C ILE A 72 -12.51 -5.42 -12.49
N LYS A 73 -12.78 -6.70 -12.35
CA LYS A 73 -13.74 -7.22 -11.39
C LYS A 73 -13.04 -7.46 -10.05
N ILE A 74 -13.62 -6.94 -8.97
CA ILE A 74 -13.09 -7.02 -7.60
C ILE A 74 -14.04 -7.86 -6.76
N ALA A 75 -13.50 -8.89 -6.11
CA ALA A 75 -14.22 -9.69 -5.11
C ALA A 75 -14.20 -8.96 -3.77
N ALA A 76 -15.34 -8.91 -3.09
CA ALA A 76 -15.44 -8.28 -1.78
C ALA A 76 -16.48 -9.01 -0.90
N TYR A 77 -16.38 -8.80 0.41
CA TYR A 77 -17.20 -9.42 1.44
C TYR A 77 -17.74 -8.34 2.37
N GLU A 78 -19.05 -8.21 2.44
CA GLU A 78 -19.72 -7.24 3.29
C GLU A 78 -20.17 -7.88 4.59
N VAL A 79 -19.65 -7.41 5.71
CA VAL A 79 -20.11 -7.73 7.05
C VAL A 79 -20.94 -6.58 7.57
N TYR A 80 -22.26 -6.72 7.44
CA TYR A 80 -23.21 -5.68 7.81
C TYR A 80 -23.54 -5.69 9.30
N THR A 81 -23.76 -4.51 9.86
CA THR A 81 -24.42 -4.30 11.14
C THR A 81 -25.52 -3.26 11.00
N GLU A 82 -26.57 -3.33 11.80
CA GLU A 82 -27.69 -2.40 11.75
C GLU A 82 -27.26 -1.02 12.31
N LEU A 83 -27.61 0.06 11.59
CA LEU A 83 -27.26 1.45 11.92
C LEU A 83 -25.77 1.61 12.27
N PRO A 84 -24.86 1.30 11.34
CA PRO A 84 -23.44 1.32 11.64
C PRO A 84 -22.92 2.73 11.91
N LYS A 85 -22.03 2.86 12.89
CA LYS A 85 -21.31 4.10 13.22
C LYS A 85 -20.43 4.57 12.08
N ALA A 86 -19.77 3.63 11.41
CA ALA A 86 -19.03 3.81 10.17
C ALA A 86 -18.94 2.48 9.39
N VAL A 87 -18.56 2.57 8.10
CA VAL A 87 -18.14 1.41 7.30
C VAL A 87 -16.64 1.40 7.21
N VAL A 88 -16.00 0.33 7.69
CA VAL A 88 -14.54 0.14 7.62
C VAL A 88 -14.20 -0.73 6.43
N ILE A 89 -13.42 -0.20 5.49
CA ILE A 89 -12.93 -0.92 4.31
C ILE A 89 -11.56 -1.52 4.62
N PHE A 90 -11.43 -2.84 4.58
CA PHE A 90 -10.17 -3.55 4.80
C PHE A 90 -9.40 -3.79 3.50
N ILE A 91 -8.11 -3.44 3.51
CA ILE A 91 -7.17 -3.58 2.40
C ILE A 91 -5.94 -4.35 2.88
N SER A 92 -5.75 -5.57 2.36
CA SER A 92 -4.63 -6.44 2.72
C SER A 92 -3.31 -6.00 2.07
N GLY A 93 -2.20 -6.65 2.46
CA GLY A 93 -0.88 -6.41 1.89
C GLY A 93 -0.66 -7.05 0.52
N ILE A 94 0.57 -6.96 0.03
CA ILE A 94 0.99 -7.64 -1.19
C ILE A 94 1.14 -9.15 -0.91
N HIS A 95 0.68 -10.00 -1.79
CA HIS A 95 0.80 -11.46 -1.81
C HIS A 95 0.09 -12.22 -0.67
N ASN A 96 0.16 -11.76 0.58
CA ASN A 96 -0.42 -12.42 1.75
C ASN A 96 -0.69 -11.40 2.87
N PRO A 97 -1.65 -11.68 3.72
CA PRO A 97 -2.68 -12.71 3.61
C PRO A 97 -3.82 -12.29 2.68
N SER A 98 -4.72 -13.25 2.32
CA SER A 98 -6.02 -12.91 1.77
C SER A 98 -6.78 -11.96 2.71
N VAL A 99 -7.60 -11.06 2.16
CA VAL A 99 -8.43 -10.17 2.97
C VAL A 99 -9.41 -10.94 3.86
N THR A 100 -9.74 -12.19 3.51
CA THR A 100 -10.61 -13.05 4.32
C THR A 100 -10.02 -13.37 5.69
N SER A 101 -8.70 -13.25 5.86
CA SER A 101 -8.04 -13.39 7.16
C SER A 101 -8.45 -12.29 8.16
N TYR A 102 -9.03 -11.19 7.68
CA TYR A 102 -9.54 -10.10 8.52
C TYR A 102 -11.00 -10.29 8.96
N PHE A 103 -11.63 -11.43 8.73
CA PHE A 103 -12.97 -11.70 9.27
C PHE A 103 -13.01 -11.63 10.81
N GLY A 104 -11.93 -12.01 11.49
CA GLY A 104 -11.81 -11.79 12.94
C GLY A 104 -11.89 -10.32 13.33
N HIS A 105 -11.21 -9.44 12.60
CA HIS A 105 -11.31 -7.99 12.78
C HIS A 105 -12.71 -7.46 12.45
N ALA A 106 -13.33 -7.97 11.40
CA ALA A 106 -14.69 -7.58 11.02
C ALA A 106 -15.73 -8.01 12.07
N LYS A 107 -15.56 -9.19 12.69
CA LYS A 107 -16.39 -9.64 13.82
C LYS A 107 -16.26 -8.68 15.00
N TRP A 108 -15.05 -8.45 15.42
CA TRP A 108 -14.75 -7.54 16.52
C TRP A 108 -15.29 -6.12 16.29
N LEU A 109 -15.13 -5.55 15.10
CA LEU A 109 -15.68 -4.25 14.74
C LEU A 109 -17.21 -4.26 14.73
N LYS A 110 -17.84 -5.33 14.24
CA LYS A 110 -19.31 -5.49 14.26
C LYS A 110 -19.86 -5.47 15.69
N GLU A 111 -19.19 -6.10 16.64
CA GLU A 111 -19.54 -6.09 18.07
C GLU A 111 -19.45 -4.68 18.69
N HIS A 112 -18.64 -3.78 18.08
CA HIS A 112 -18.55 -2.37 18.43
C HIS A 112 -19.46 -1.44 17.61
N GLY A 113 -20.30 -2.00 16.73
CA GLY A 113 -21.27 -1.25 15.94
C GLY A 113 -20.74 -0.67 14.62
N TYR A 114 -19.66 -1.22 14.09
CA TYR A 114 -19.10 -0.86 12.77
C TYR A 114 -19.44 -1.93 11.75
N ALA A 115 -19.81 -1.53 10.54
CA ALA A 115 -19.88 -2.42 9.39
C ALA A 115 -18.49 -2.54 8.74
N SER A 116 -18.25 -3.62 8.01
CA SER A 116 -16.98 -3.82 7.32
C SER A 116 -17.19 -4.28 5.88
N ILE A 117 -16.32 -3.80 4.97
CA ILE A 117 -16.19 -4.38 3.63
C ILE A 117 -14.73 -4.78 3.45
N LEU A 118 -14.51 -6.06 3.27
CA LEU A 118 -13.22 -6.66 3.00
C LEU A 118 -13.14 -6.92 1.50
N TYR A 119 -12.09 -6.44 0.80
CA TYR A 119 -11.99 -6.70 -0.64
C TYR A 119 -10.59 -7.19 -1.03
N GLU A 120 -10.55 -8.13 -1.97
CA GLU A 120 -9.31 -8.56 -2.58
C GLU A 120 -8.85 -7.52 -3.62
N LEU A 121 -7.62 -7.08 -3.49
CA LEU A 121 -7.01 -6.17 -4.45
C LEU A 121 -6.98 -6.81 -5.86
N ARG A 122 -6.89 -6.01 -6.90
CA ARG A 122 -6.63 -6.52 -8.27
C ARG A 122 -5.45 -7.49 -8.28
N ALA A 123 -5.51 -8.50 -9.12
CA ALA A 123 -4.53 -9.58 -9.22
C ALA A 123 -4.37 -10.44 -7.95
N HIS A 124 -5.37 -10.46 -7.04
CA HIS A 124 -5.36 -11.29 -5.84
C HIS A 124 -6.68 -12.07 -5.70
N GLY A 125 -6.58 -13.32 -5.26
CA GLY A 125 -7.72 -14.17 -4.94
C GLY A 125 -8.75 -14.25 -6.06
N ASP A 126 -10.02 -13.97 -5.75
CA ASP A 126 -11.13 -13.99 -6.70
C ASP A 126 -11.29 -12.68 -7.49
N SER A 127 -10.44 -11.69 -7.26
CA SER A 127 -10.39 -10.47 -8.07
C SER A 127 -9.64 -10.70 -9.37
N GLU A 128 -10.10 -10.06 -10.45
CA GLU A 128 -9.43 -10.14 -11.75
C GLU A 128 -8.09 -9.37 -11.79
N GLY A 129 -7.32 -9.62 -12.83
CA GLY A 129 -6.04 -8.98 -13.11
C GLY A 129 -4.86 -9.93 -12.99
N ASN A 130 -3.73 -9.50 -13.56
CA ASN A 130 -2.48 -10.25 -13.58
C ASN A 130 -1.27 -9.34 -13.27
N THR A 131 -1.55 -8.16 -12.72
CA THR A 131 -0.50 -7.19 -12.39
C THR A 131 -0.86 -6.47 -11.10
N ILE A 132 0.01 -6.59 -10.12
CA ILE A 132 -0.03 -5.83 -8.87
C ILE A 132 0.56 -4.46 -9.16
N CYS A 133 -0.17 -3.40 -8.83
CA CYS A 133 0.23 -2.04 -9.17
C CYS A 133 0.80 -1.24 -7.99
N LEU A 134 1.17 -1.88 -6.89
CA LEU A 134 1.91 -1.30 -5.76
C LEU A 134 1.25 -0.03 -5.17
N GLY A 135 -0.07 -0.04 -5.06
CA GLY A 135 -0.85 1.09 -4.54
C GLY A 135 -1.11 2.22 -5.54
N TYR A 136 -0.59 2.14 -6.78
CA TYR A 136 -0.83 3.16 -7.82
C TYR A 136 -2.22 3.06 -8.45
N LYS A 137 -2.65 1.86 -8.85
CA LYS A 137 -3.97 1.63 -9.49
C LYS A 137 -4.99 0.97 -8.57
N GLU A 138 -4.57 0.42 -7.45
CA GLU A 138 -5.43 -0.17 -6.43
C GLU A 138 -6.39 0.86 -5.83
N ILE A 139 -6.13 2.17 -5.98
CA ILE A 139 -7.08 3.25 -5.68
C ILE A 139 -8.39 3.06 -6.45
N LEU A 140 -8.34 2.54 -7.67
CA LEU A 140 -9.55 2.27 -8.48
C LEU A 140 -10.37 1.13 -7.87
N ASP A 141 -9.72 0.18 -7.20
CA ASP A 141 -10.38 -0.91 -6.48
C ASP A 141 -11.09 -0.37 -5.24
N THR A 142 -10.39 0.44 -4.43
CA THR A 142 -10.98 1.15 -3.29
C THR A 142 -12.15 2.03 -3.74
N LYS A 143 -12.01 2.75 -4.88
CA LYS A 143 -13.10 3.60 -5.39
C LYS A 143 -14.33 2.79 -5.78
N ALA A 144 -14.17 1.59 -6.35
CA ALA A 144 -15.31 0.72 -6.66
C ALA A 144 -16.06 0.27 -5.39
N VAL A 145 -15.33 0.03 -4.28
CA VAL A 145 -15.94 -0.28 -2.98
C VAL A 145 -16.65 0.96 -2.41
N VAL A 146 -16.03 2.13 -2.47
CA VAL A 146 -16.65 3.40 -2.03
C VAL A 146 -17.92 3.70 -2.83
N ASP A 147 -17.89 3.50 -4.15
CA ASP A 147 -19.06 3.70 -5.01
C ASP A 147 -20.21 2.75 -4.65
N TYR A 148 -19.90 1.49 -4.33
CA TYR A 148 -20.88 0.55 -3.81
C TYR A 148 -21.51 1.08 -2.50
N ILE A 149 -20.70 1.46 -1.51
CA ILE A 149 -21.21 1.99 -0.22
C ILE A 149 -22.12 3.18 -0.46
N LYS A 150 -21.71 4.13 -1.30
CA LYS A 150 -22.51 5.33 -1.60
C LYS A 150 -23.79 5.04 -2.39
N SER A 151 -23.88 3.92 -3.09
CA SER A 151 -25.10 3.48 -3.81
C SER A 151 -26.13 2.81 -2.90
N GLU A 152 -25.71 2.31 -1.73
CA GLU A 152 -26.55 1.55 -0.82
C GLU A 152 -27.29 2.45 0.19
N ASN A 153 -28.63 2.45 0.17
CA ASN A 153 -29.43 3.25 1.09
C ASN A 153 -29.16 2.95 2.58
N LYS A 154 -28.74 1.72 2.90
CA LYS A 154 -28.39 1.32 4.29
C LYS A 154 -27.16 2.03 4.82
N TYR A 155 -26.32 2.60 3.95
CA TYR A 155 -25.12 3.37 4.30
C TYR A 155 -25.25 4.86 4.02
N LYS A 156 -26.50 5.33 3.78
CA LYS A 156 -26.72 6.75 3.57
C LYS A 156 -26.23 7.55 4.78
N ASP A 157 -25.41 8.55 4.52
CA ASP A 157 -24.81 9.45 5.53
C ASP A 157 -23.89 8.74 6.55
N VAL A 158 -23.55 7.45 6.33
CA VAL A 158 -22.61 6.71 7.18
C VAL A 158 -21.17 7.03 6.75
N PRO A 159 -20.28 7.40 7.69
CA PRO A 159 -18.87 7.66 7.40
C PRO A 159 -18.15 6.42 6.85
N ILE A 160 -17.15 6.64 5.98
CA ILE A 160 -16.31 5.61 5.39
C ILE A 160 -14.88 5.75 5.92
N VAL A 161 -14.37 4.69 6.53
CA VAL A 161 -12.98 4.62 7.02
C VAL A 161 -12.22 3.56 6.22
N VAL A 162 -11.07 3.90 5.69
CA VAL A 162 -10.19 2.92 5.05
C VAL A 162 -9.17 2.40 6.05
N PHE A 163 -9.01 1.07 6.13
CA PHE A 163 -8.04 0.39 6.97
C PHE A 163 -7.15 -0.51 6.12
N GLY A 164 -5.87 -0.18 6.01
CA GLY A 164 -4.94 -0.93 5.18
C GLY A 164 -3.65 -1.30 5.90
N VAL A 165 -3.04 -2.42 5.47
CA VAL A 165 -1.77 -2.91 6.02
C VAL A 165 -0.75 -3.09 4.90
N SER A 166 0.51 -2.67 5.10
CA SER A 166 1.60 -2.82 4.13
C SER A 166 1.27 -2.11 2.80
N MET A 167 1.25 -2.82 1.67
CA MET A 167 0.77 -2.28 0.39
C MET A 167 -0.68 -1.78 0.51
N GLY A 168 -1.53 -2.46 1.28
CA GLY A 168 -2.89 -1.98 1.58
C GLY A 168 -2.87 -0.68 2.39
N GLY A 169 -1.91 -0.51 3.32
CA GLY A 169 -1.71 0.74 4.06
C GLY A 169 -1.29 1.90 3.15
N ALA A 170 -0.40 1.63 2.20
CA ALA A 170 -0.02 2.59 1.16
C ALA A 170 -1.22 2.92 0.24
N THR A 171 -1.98 1.90 -0.17
CA THR A 171 -3.20 2.07 -0.97
C THR A 171 -4.26 2.89 -0.21
N ALA A 172 -4.42 2.67 1.10
CA ALA A 172 -5.35 3.43 1.94
C ALA A 172 -4.98 4.92 1.99
N ILE A 173 -3.70 5.24 2.18
CA ILE A 173 -3.21 6.63 2.17
C ILE A 173 -3.42 7.26 0.78
N ASN A 174 -3.07 6.54 -0.28
CA ASN A 174 -3.27 7.03 -1.64
C ASN A 174 -4.77 7.25 -1.92
N SER A 175 -5.62 6.34 -1.46
CA SER A 175 -7.06 6.42 -1.67
C SER A 175 -7.70 7.61 -0.95
N ILE A 176 -7.34 7.89 0.31
CA ILE A 176 -7.90 9.06 1.00
C ILE A 176 -7.42 10.37 0.37
N GLY A 177 -6.24 10.40 -0.25
CA GLY A 177 -5.75 11.56 -1.00
C GLY A 177 -6.54 11.84 -2.29
N GLU A 178 -7.06 10.78 -2.94
CA GLU A 178 -7.69 10.87 -4.27
C GLU A 178 -9.23 10.72 -4.23
N ILE A 179 -9.80 10.18 -3.13
CA ILE A 179 -11.23 9.90 -2.99
C ILE A 179 -11.79 10.74 -1.83
N ASN A 180 -12.53 11.79 -2.17
CA ASN A 180 -13.05 12.73 -1.20
C ASN A 180 -14.15 12.15 -0.29
N GLU A 181 -14.81 11.08 -0.72
CA GLU A 181 -15.89 10.40 0.01
C GLU A 181 -15.39 9.52 1.17
N ILE A 182 -14.06 9.38 1.34
CA ILE A 182 -13.46 8.69 2.47
C ILE A 182 -13.31 9.67 3.62
N ASP A 183 -13.89 9.35 4.77
CA ASP A 183 -13.96 10.21 5.95
C ASP A 183 -12.85 9.98 6.96
N GLY A 184 -12.18 8.82 6.94
CA GLY A 184 -11.10 8.50 7.87
C GLY A 184 -10.11 7.47 7.35
N LEU A 185 -8.95 7.40 8.01
CA LEU A 185 -7.82 6.54 7.63
C LEU A 185 -7.24 5.81 8.84
N ILE A 186 -7.04 4.51 8.70
CA ILE A 186 -6.16 3.69 9.54
C ILE A 186 -5.14 3.04 8.61
N SER A 187 -3.86 3.33 8.79
CA SER A 187 -2.79 2.77 7.95
C SER A 187 -1.68 2.16 8.80
N CYS A 188 -1.42 0.88 8.55
CA CYS A 188 -0.41 0.08 9.24
C CYS A 188 0.74 -0.23 8.31
N SER A 189 1.97 0.02 8.75
CA SER A 189 3.22 -0.39 8.09
C SER A 189 3.28 -0.02 6.61
N ALA A 190 2.76 1.17 6.24
CA ALA A 190 2.80 1.67 4.88
C ALA A 190 4.20 2.13 4.48
N TYR A 191 4.60 1.89 3.24
CA TYR A 191 5.78 2.54 2.67
C TYR A 191 5.47 3.96 2.17
N ALA A 192 6.48 4.84 2.15
CA ALA A 192 6.33 6.24 1.72
C ALA A 192 6.20 6.38 0.19
N SER A 193 7.00 5.61 -0.53
CA SER A 193 6.95 5.40 -1.98
C SER A 193 7.56 4.03 -2.27
N TRP A 194 7.28 3.48 -3.45
CA TRP A 194 7.85 2.18 -3.78
C TRP A 194 9.36 2.22 -4.04
N ASP A 195 9.85 3.27 -4.66
CA ASP A 195 11.28 3.46 -4.91
C ASP A 195 12.08 3.65 -3.61
N ASP A 196 11.51 4.33 -2.61
CA ASP A 196 12.08 4.40 -1.26
C ASP A 196 12.08 3.03 -0.57
N ALA A 197 10.95 2.30 -0.58
CA ALA A 197 10.85 0.97 0.01
C ALA A 197 11.86 0.00 -0.61
N PHE A 198 12.04 0.07 -1.93
CA PHE A 198 13.03 -0.73 -2.64
C PHE A 198 14.46 -0.42 -2.16
N SER A 199 14.79 0.86 -2.05
CA SER A 199 16.12 1.31 -1.59
C SER A 199 16.38 0.97 -0.12
N ASP A 200 15.38 1.15 0.74
CA ASP A 200 15.47 0.83 2.17
C ASP A 200 15.68 -0.69 2.38
N ASN A 201 14.98 -1.53 1.62
CA ASN A 201 15.18 -2.97 1.66
C ASN A 201 16.56 -3.39 1.14
N MET A 202 17.06 -2.75 0.08
CA MET A 202 18.45 -2.97 -0.35
C MET A 202 19.46 -2.67 0.77
N LEU A 203 19.26 -1.56 1.52
CA LEU A 203 20.12 -1.21 2.66
C LEU A 203 20.04 -2.23 3.78
N ASN A 204 18.84 -2.72 4.11
CA ASN A 204 18.65 -3.77 5.12
C ASN A 204 19.32 -5.09 4.72
N MET A 205 19.34 -5.40 3.43
CA MET A 205 20.08 -6.56 2.88
C MET A 205 21.60 -6.34 2.82
N GLY A 206 22.10 -5.20 3.29
CA GLY A 206 23.53 -4.88 3.37
C GLY A 206 24.11 -4.25 2.09
N ALA A 207 23.29 -3.80 1.16
CA ALA A 207 23.80 -3.09 -0.01
C ALA A 207 24.45 -1.75 0.39
N PRO A 208 25.58 -1.37 -0.25
CA PRO A 208 26.18 -0.05 -0.03
C PRO A 208 25.20 1.08 -0.36
N LYS A 209 25.17 2.12 0.49
CA LYS A 209 24.28 3.29 0.30
C LYS A 209 24.37 3.88 -1.11
N ALA A 210 25.59 4.01 -1.65
CA ALA A 210 25.81 4.53 -3.00
C ALA A 210 25.06 3.72 -4.07
N ILE A 211 24.98 2.39 -3.92
CA ILE A 211 24.26 1.51 -4.87
C ILE A 211 22.75 1.69 -4.70
N ALA A 212 22.21 1.59 -3.47
CA ALA A 212 20.79 1.73 -3.20
C ALA A 212 20.21 3.04 -3.75
N PHE A 213 20.88 4.18 -3.45
CA PHE A 213 20.43 5.49 -3.95
C PHE A 213 20.68 5.73 -5.45
N THR A 214 21.64 5.00 -6.06
CA THR A 214 21.83 5.07 -7.52
C THR A 214 20.74 4.33 -8.26
N VAL A 215 20.23 3.22 -7.72
CA VAL A 215 19.16 2.41 -8.34
C VAL A 215 17.79 3.07 -8.18
N GLN A 216 17.54 3.77 -7.08
CA GLN A 216 16.24 4.37 -6.73
C GLN A 216 15.55 5.14 -7.88
N PRO A 217 16.19 6.10 -8.59
CA PRO A 217 15.53 6.82 -9.67
C PRO A 217 15.16 5.93 -10.87
N PHE A 218 15.82 4.79 -11.04
CA PHE A 218 15.49 3.82 -12.08
C PHE A 218 14.30 2.95 -11.68
N VAL A 219 14.12 2.67 -10.38
CA VAL A 219 12.90 2.04 -9.84
C VAL A 219 11.71 2.95 -10.10
N LYS A 220 11.82 4.24 -9.74
CA LYS A 220 10.77 5.22 -10.00
C LYS A 220 10.44 5.30 -11.50
N LEU A 221 11.45 5.44 -12.35
CA LEU A 221 11.26 5.49 -13.80
C LEU A 221 10.55 4.24 -14.34
N TYR A 222 10.91 3.06 -13.83
CA TYR A 222 10.26 1.80 -14.20
C TYR A 222 8.78 1.78 -13.79
N THR A 223 8.44 2.17 -12.55
CA THR A 223 7.04 2.22 -12.08
C THR A 223 6.22 3.25 -12.87
N ASP A 224 6.79 4.42 -13.17
CA ASP A 224 6.14 5.46 -13.98
C ASP A 224 5.80 4.95 -15.39
N PHE A 225 6.72 4.21 -16.03
CA PHE A 225 6.45 3.58 -17.34
C PHE A 225 5.46 2.42 -17.24
N LYS A 226 5.55 1.60 -16.19
CA LYS A 226 4.73 0.39 -16.05
C LYS A 226 3.28 0.72 -15.70
N TYR A 227 3.05 1.62 -14.77
CA TYR A 227 1.72 1.94 -14.25
C TYR A 227 1.09 3.19 -14.85
N GLY A 228 1.87 4.02 -15.53
CA GLY A 228 1.45 5.24 -16.20
C GLY A 228 2.00 6.50 -15.51
N PHE A 229 2.33 7.50 -16.33
CA PHE A 229 2.83 8.79 -15.82
C PHE A 229 1.75 9.62 -15.10
N ASP A 230 0.50 9.31 -15.28
CA ASP A 230 -0.63 9.90 -14.58
C ASP A 230 -0.66 9.47 -13.10
N THR A 231 -0.08 8.31 -12.78
CA THR A 231 0.04 7.81 -11.41
C THR A 231 1.41 8.11 -10.76
N ALA A 232 2.36 8.65 -11.49
CA ALA A 232 3.77 8.81 -11.09
C ALA A 232 4.01 9.59 -9.79
N ASN A 233 3.07 10.47 -9.43
CA ASN A 233 3.16 11.27 -8.20
C ASN A 233 2.17 10.82 -7.10
N ILE A 234 1.43 9.75 -7.36
CA ILE A 234 0.52 9.18 -6.36
C ILE A 234 1.34 8.27 -5.45
N THR A 235 1.84 8.82 -4.37
CA THR A 235 2.61 8.10 -3.35
C THR A 235 2.10 8.48 -1.96
N PRO A 236 2.16 7.57 -0.97
CA PRO A 236 1.69 7.86 0.39
C PRO A 236 2.26 9.14 0.98
N GLU A 237 3.54 9.45 0.76
CA GLU A 237 4.16 10.68 1.25
C GLU A 237 3.64 11.97 0.58
N GLN A 238 3.06 11.86 -0.63
CA GLN A 238 2.44 12.99 -1.31
C GLN A 238 0.95 13.07 -0.98
N GLU A 239 0.26 11.92 -0.98
CA GLU A 239 -1.17 11.84 -0.80
C GLU A 239 -1.62 12.19 0.63
N ILE A 240 -0.80 11.88 1.65
CA ILE A 240 -1.10 12.25 3.03
C ILE A 240 -1.27 13.78 3.22
N LYS A 241 -0.67 14.60 2.37
CA LYS A 241 -0.83 16.07 2.40
C LYS A 241 -2.25 16.51 2.06
N LYS A 242 -2.99 15.67 1.30
CA LYS A 242 -4.36 15.94 0.86
C LYS A 242 -5.41 15.48 1.88
N LEU A 243 -4.97 14.98 3.04
CA LEU A 243 -5.85 14.49 4.10
C LEU A 243 -6.90 15.54 4.54
N GLY A 244 -6.54 16.83 4.53
CA GLY A 244 -7.41 17.90 5.05
C GLY A 244 -7.62 17.71 6.56
N ASP A 245 -8.86 17.96 7.02
CA ASP A 245 -9.22 17.83 8.44
C ASP A 245 -9.71 16.40 8.80
N ARG A 246 -9.67 15.45 7.86
CA ARG A 246 -10.11 14.08 8.11
C ARG A 246 -9.22 13.39 9.14
N PRO A 247 -9.80 12.64 10.11
CA PRO A 247 -9.01 11.90 11.08
C PRO A 247 -8.19 10.78 10.43
N ALA A 248 -6.98 10.59 10.93
CA ALA A 248 -6.09 9.51 10.50
C ALA A 248 -5.29 8.96 11.65
N LEU A 249 -5.14 7.63 11.67
CA LEU A 249 -4.26 6.90 12.57
C LEU A 249 -3.21 6.16 11.74
N LEU A 250 -1.94 6.52 11.90
CA LEU A 250 -0.82 5.84 11.26
C LEU A 250 -0.05 5.01 12.29
N MET A 251 0.12 3.73 11.99
CA MET A 251 0.80 2.78 12.87
C MET A 251 1.99 2.12 12.17
N HIS A 252 3.08 1.92 12.93
CA HIS A 252 4.27 1.25 12.40
C HIS A 252 5.03 0.56 13.53
N SER A 253 5.82 -0.48 13.23
CA SER A 253 6.76 -1.03 14.20
C SER A 253 8.18 -0.58 13.93
N LYS A 254 8.99 -0.41 15.01
CA LYS A 254 10.32 0.21 14.90
C LYS A 254 11.31 -0.62 14.11
N ASP A 255 11.22 -1.93 14.25
CA ASP A 255 12.17 -2.87 13.68
C ASP A 255 11.55 -3.62 12.48
N ASP A 256 10.48 -3.10 11.88
CA ASP A 256 9.79 -3.71 10.73
C ASP A 256 10.80 -4.07 9.63
N SER A 257 10.98 -5.37 9.41
CA SER A 257 11.93 -5.92 8.44
C SER A 257 11.40 -5.92 7.00
N GLN A 258 10.08 -5.78 6.81
CA GLN A 258 9.43 -5.79 5.50
C GLN A 258 9.30 -4.37 4.93
N VAL A 259 8.79 -3.43 5.74
CA VAL A 259 8.72 -2.01 5.41
C VAL A 259 9.50 -1.22 6.46
N PRO A 260 10.76 -0.88 6.19
CA PRO A 260 11.62 -0.22 7.16
C PRO A 260 11.07 1.09 7.70
N TYR A 261 11.28 1.34 8.99
CA TYR A 261 10.76 2.51 9.73
C TYR A 261 11.01 3.89 9.09
N PRO A 262 12.09 4.13 8.30
CA PRO A 262 12.24 5.36 7.53
C PRO A 262 11.04 5.72 6.65
N SER A 263 10.29 4.74 6.13
CA SER A 263 9.05 4.97 5.38
C SER A 263 8.01 5.71 6.21
N PHE A 264 7.76 5.27 7.44
CA PHE A 264 6.87 5.96 8.39
C PHE A 264 7.33 7.40 8.63
N THR A 265 8.62 7.60 8.86
CA THR A 265 9.19 8.95 9.10
C THR A 265 8.99 9.88 7.90
N ARG A 266 9.13 9.37 6.66
CA ARG A 266 8.88 10.15 5.43
C ARG A 266 7.41 10.55 5.30
N ILE A 267 6.48 9.63 5.54
CA ILE A 267 5.04 9.92 5.52
C ILE A 267 4.73 10.99 6.58
N MET A 268 5.17 10.78 7.83
CA MET A 268 4.90 11.71 8.94
C MET A 268 5.48 13.10 8.76
N LYS A 269 6.59 13.24 8.04
CA LYS A 269 7.16 14.55 7.69
C LYS A 269 6.20 15.42 6.86
N ASN A 270 5.31 14.78 6.11
CA ASN A 270 4.35 15.41 5.21
C ASN A 270 2.92 15.38 5.75
N ALA A 271 2.67 14.62 6.80
CA ALA A 271 1.35 14.47 7.41
C ALA A 271 0.90 15.76 8.10
N PRO A 272 -0.39 16.12 8.02
CA PRO A 272 -0.97 17.19 8.81
C PRO A 272 -0.87 16.91 10.33
N PRO A 273 -0.84 17.96 11.18
CA PRO A 273 -0.51 17.82 12.60
C PRO A 273 -1.56 17.04 13.42
N GLN A 274 -2.78 16.87 12.91
CA GLN A 274 -3.85 16.13 13.59
C GLN A 274 -3.74 14.61 13.39
N VAL A 275 -2.80 14.11 12.58
CA VAL A 275 -2.60 12.68 12.39
C VAL A 275 -2.15 12.04 13.70
N GLU A 276 -2.93 11.07 14.17
CA GLU A 276 -2.59 10.28 15.33
C GLU A 276 -1.62 9.16 14.95
N THR A 277 -0.74 8.81 15.88
CA THR A 277 0.28 7.78 15.61
C THR A 277 0.40 6.80 16.75
N TRP A 278 0.64 5.54 16.41
CA TRP A 278 1.08 4.54 17.36
C TRP A 278 2.27 3.77 16.79
N VAL A 279 3.39 3.83 17.50
CA VAL A 279 4.62 3.14 17.10
C VAL A 279 4.90 2.03 18.10
N ARG A 280 4.94 0.80 17.61
CA ARG A 280 5.19 -0.40 18.38
C ARG A 280 6.67 -0.78 18.36
N ASP A 281 7.20 -1.28 19.47
CA ASP A 281 8.54 -1.86 19.52
C ASP A 281 8.56 -3.26 18.88
N GLY A 282 9.68 -3.63 18.27
CA GLY A 282 9.92 -4.94 17.66
C GLY A 282 9.61 -5.00 16.17
N ASP A 283 9.73 -6.21 15.61
CA ASP A 283 9.45 -6.54 14.21
C ASP A 283 8.04 -7.15 14.09
N ILE A 284 7.03 -6.30 14.08
CA ILE A 284 5.61 -6.70 14.02
C ILE A 284 4.96 -5.99 12.83
N HIS A 285 5.17 -6.54 11.64
CA HIS A 285 4.72 -5.92 10.38
C HIS A 285 3.21 -5.65 10.32
N PHE A 286 2.38 -6.55 10.81
CA PHE A 286 0.92 -6.37 10.83
C PHE A 286 0.42 -5.50 11.99
N ILE A 287 1.32 -5.03 12.86
CA ILE A 287 1.04 -4.26 14.08
C ILE A 287 0.35 -5.09 15.16
N VAL A 288 -0.67 -5.88 14.82
CA VAL A 288 -1.26 -6.86 15.73
C VAL A 288 -0.28 -8.02 15.96
N LYS A 289 -0.22 -8.55 17.18
CA LYS A 289 0.56 -9.75 17.48
C LYS A 289 0.06 -10.94 16.69
N GLU A 290 0.98 -11.80 16.23
CA GLU A 290 0.65 -12.97 15.40
C GLU A 290 -0.43 -13.88 16.04
N ASN A 291 -0.31 -14.15 17.33
CA ASN A 291 -1.27 -14.97 18.08
C ASN A 291 -2.64 -14.32 18.30
N ALA A 292 -2.77 -13.01 18.02
CA ALA A 292 -4.00 -12.25 18.16
C ALA A 292 -4.58 -11.83 16.78
N PHE A 293 -3.98 -12.27 15.66
CA PHE A 293 -4.38 -11.81 14.34
C PHE A 293 -5.86 -12.10 14.03
N PHE A 294 -6.35 -13.29 14.41
CA PHE A 294 -7.75 -13.69 14.20
C PHE A 294 -8.70 -13.23 15.32
N ASN A 295 -8.16 -12.87 16.49
CA ASN A 295 -8.90 -12.32 17.62
C ASN A 295 -8.18 -11.06 18.11
N PRO A 296 -8.35 -9.92 17.40
CA PRO A 296 -7.55 -8.71 17.67
C PRO A 296 -7.69 -8.16 19.09
N GLU A 297 -8.77 -8.46 19.79
CA GLU A 297 -9.00 -8.11 21.19
C GLU A 297 -8.02 -8.80 22.18
N ASP A 298 -7.38 -9.90 21.77
CA ASP A 298 -6.33 -10.56 22.57
C ASP A 298 -5.03 -9.73 22.58
N ASP A 299 -4.86 -8.80 21.66
CA ASP A 299 -3.82 -7.77 21.71
C ASP A 299 -4.42 -6.44 22.18
N LYS A 300 -4.54 -6.32 23.50
CA LYS A 300 -5.25 -5.20 24.13
C LYS A 300 -4.76 -3.82 23.68
N GLU A 301 -3.45 -3.62 23.50
CA GLU A 301 -2.90 -2.33 23.07
C GLU A 301 -3.35 -1.98 21.65
N TYR A 302 -3.35 -2.98 20.75
CA TYR A 302 -3.85 -2.85 19.40
C TYR A 302 -5.34 -2.54 19.38
N ALA A 303 -6.12 -3.35 20.11
CA ALA A 303 -7.56 -3.20 20.18
C ALA A 303 -7.98 -1.84 20.76
N ASP A 304 -7.41 -1.45 21.91
CA ASP A 304 -7.70 -0.17 22.56
C ASP A 304 -7.34 1.02 21.64
N THR A 305 -6.22 0.92 20.88
CA THR A 305 -5.78 1.99 19.98
C THR A 305 -6.77 2.18 18.82
N ILE A 306 -7.16 1.10 18.16
CA ILE A 306 -8.08 1.17 17.00
C ILE A 306 -9.49 1.58 17.42
N ILE A 307 -10.05 0.91 18.46
CA ILE A 307 -11.40 1.26 18.92
C ILE A 307 -11.41 2.67 19.52
N GLY A 308 -10.38 3.05 20.28
CA GLY A 308 -10.28 4.41 20.81
C GLY A 308 -10.28 5.47 19.72
N PHE A 309 -9.57 5.25 18.60
CA PHE A 309 -9.59 6.13 17.44
C PHE A 309 -10.99 6.17 16.78
N LEU A 310 -11.57 5.00 16.52
CA LEU A 310 -12.88 4.91 15.87
C LEU A 310 -13.99 5.54 16.72
N GLU A 311 -14.04 5.26 18.03
CA GLU A 311 -15.03 5.83 18.94
C GLU A 311 -14.87 7.36 19.10
N LYS A 312 -13.63 7.84 19.12
CA LYS A 312 -13.34 9.28 19.23
C LYS A 312 -13.85 10.08 18.03
N HIS A 313 -13.77 9.51 16.82
CA HIS A 313 -14.06 10.24 15.58
C HIS A 313 -15.36 9.84 14.91
N PHE A 314 -15.87 8.62 15.16
CA PHE A 314 -17.03 8.03 14.48
C PHE A 314 -18.02 7.36 15.45
N GLY A 315 -17.84 7.49 16.76
CA GLY A 315 -18.64 6.79 17.79
C GLY A 315 -20.03 7.36 18.06
N THR A 316 -20.46 8.40 17.35
CA THR A 316 -21.78 9.09 17.60
C THR A 316 -22.82 8.72 16.58
#